data_54779dad6b105277b35c5448703a03aa
#
_entry.id   54779dad6b105277b35c5448703a03aa
#
_cell.length_a   1.000
_cell.length_b   1.000
_cell.length_c   1.000
_cell.angle_alpha   90.00
_cell.angle_beta   90.00
_cell.angle_gamma   90.00
#
_symmetry.space_group_name_H-M   'P 1'
#
loop_
_entity.id
_entity.type
_entity.pdbx_description
1 polymer ?
#
loop_
_entity_poly.entity_id
_entity_poly.type
_entity_poly.pdbx_seq_one_letter_code
_entity_poly.pdbx_strand_id
1 'polypeptide(L)'
;MTETNSLLLWVLGGVLILAAVVVMAIVMRGRPMPGENVFRASRWSRGNHLLPTQVAVTPDSIVHYTPEWFGKREQSIHLAHVSSVEVDTNLFFSNVVIETSGGSEPIRCHGHRKRDAVEMKRLINKFQSDYYGPKRQSGHV
;
A
#
# COMPACT_ATOMS: atom_id res chain seq x y z
N MET A 1 38.52 29.47 -23.72
CA MET A 1 38.22 29.13 -22.32
C MET A 1 36.77 29.48 -21.91
N THR A 2 36.11 30.45 -22.49
CA THR A 2 34.75 30.86 -22.14
C THR A 2 33.66 29.95 -22.71
N GLU A 3 33.83 29.37 -23.89
CA GLU A 3 32.82 28.48 -24.50
C GLU A 3 32.68 27.13 -23.78
N THR A 4 33.78 26.55 -23.35
CA THR A 4 33.78 25.28 -22.60
C THR A 4 33.05 25.41 -21.27
N ASN A 5 33.17 26.56 -20.60
CA ASN A 5 32.48 26.82 -19.34
C ASN A 5 30.99 27.02 -19.55
N SER A 6 30.57 27.65 -20.65
CA SER A 6 29.16 27.82 -20.96
C SER A 6 28.47 26.50 -21.31
N LEU A 7 29.09 25.62 -22.08
CA LEU A 7 28.61 24.27 -22.37
C LEU A 7 28.48 23.42 -21.08
N LEU A 8 29.48 23.50 -20.19
CA LEU A 8 29.41 22.81 -18.89
C LEU A 8 28.24 23.30 -18.05
N LEU A 9 27.93 24.60 -18.02
CA LEU A 9 26.82 25.17 -17.30
C LEU A 9 25.46 24.71 -17.88
N TRP A 10 25.34 24.64 -19.21
CA TRP A 10 24.13 24.12 -19.85
C TRP A 10 23.89 22.64 -19.58
N VAL A 11 24.94 21.82 -19.61
CA VAL A 11 24.86 20.39 -19.27
C VAL A 11 24.48 20.20 -17.80
N LEU A 12 25.11 20.93 -16.89
CA LEU A 12 24.79 20.88 -15.46
C LEU A 12 23.32 21.32 -15.21
N GLY A 13 22.89 22.39 -15.85
CA GLY A 13 21.51 22.88 -15.78
C GLY A 13 20.51 21.83 -16.28
N GLY A 14 20.80 21.19 -17.41
CA GLY A 14 19.97 20.11 -17.95
C GLY A 14 19.87 18.90 -17.04
N VAL A 15 20.99 18.47 -16.45
CA VAL A 15 21.01 17.36 -15.47
C VAL A 15 20.22 17.69 -14.21
N LEU A 16 20.33 18.92 -13.69
CA LEU A 16 19.56 19.35 -12.52
C LEU A 16 18.06 19.37 -12.80
N ILE A 17 17.64 19.88 -13.96
CA ILE A 17 16.22 19.88 -14.36
C ILE A 17 15.71 18.46 -14.49
N LEU A 18 16.44 17.57 -15.15
CA LEU A 18 16.08 16.17 -15.28
C LEU A 18 15.95 15.49 -13.92
N ALA A 19 16.91 15.72 -13.02
CA ALA A 19 16.86 15.20 -11.65
C ALA A 19 15.62 15.72 -10.89
N ALA A 20 15.30 17.00 -11.01
CA ALA A 20 14.13 17.60 -10.39
C ALA A 20 12.82 16.99 -10.91
N VAL A 21 12.72 16.76 -12.23
CA VAL A 21 11.56 16.10 -12.85
C VAL A 21 11.40 14.67 -12.36
N VAL A 22 12.49 13.91 -12.28
CA VAL A 22 12.48 12.52 -11.75
C VAL A 22 12.03 12.50 -10.28
N VAL A 23 12.60 13.37 -9.44
CA VAL A 23 12.20 13.48 -8.04
C VAL A 23 10.73 13.86 -7.91
N MET A 24 10.27 14.82 -8.69
CA MET A 24 8.87 15.23 -8.71
C MET A 24 7.95 14.06 -9.10
N ALA A 25 8.30 13.30 -10.12
CA ALA A 25 7.54 12.12 -10.56
C ALA A 25 7.46 11.05 -9.46
N ILE A 26 8.57 10.77 -8.76
CA ILE A 26 8.61 9.83 -7.63
C ILE A 26 7.72 10.31 -6.48
N VAL A 27 7.78 11.60 -6.14
CA VAL A 27 6.98 12.19 -5.07
C VAL A 27 5.49 12.14 -5.42
N MET A 28 5.13 12.50 -6.64
CA MET A 28 3.73 12.48 -7.09
C MET A 28 3.14 11.08 -7.12
N ARG A 29 3.89 10.08 -7.60
CA ARG A 29 3.44 8.67 -7.61
C ARG A 29 3.39 8.03 -6.23
N GLY A 30 4.21 8.50 -5.32
CA GLY A 30 4.22 8.02 -3.93
C GLY A 30 3.18 8.69 -3.03
N ARG A 31 2.23 9.46 -3.55
CA ARG A 31 1.15 10.05 -2.74
C ARG A 31 0.23 8.98 -2.15
N PRO A 32 -0.27 9.18 -0.92
CA PRO A 32 -1.26 8.27 -0.35
C PRO A 32 -2.53 8.28 -1.19
N MET A 33 -3.18 7.11 -1.29
CA MET A 33 -4.50 7.00 -1.88
C MET A 33 -5.50 7.86 -1.10
N PRO A 34 -6.45 8.51 -1.77
CA PRO A 34 -7.56 9.16 -1.07
C PRO A 34 -8.43 8.08 -0.42
N GLY A 35 -8.79 8.28 0.84
CA GLY A 35 -9.67 7.37 1.57
C GLY A 35 -9.38 7.35 3.06
N GLU A 36 -10.34 6.85 3.82
CA GLU A 36 -10.17 6.53 5.23
C GLU A 36 -9.47 5.17 5.36
N ASN A 37 -8.73 4.97 6.44
CA ASN A 37 -8.05 3.71 6.74
C ASN A 37 -7.08 3.23 5.65
N VAL A 38 -6.28 4.15 5.12
CA VAL A 38 -5.20 3.83 4.18
C VAL A 38 -3.89 3.66 4.93
N PHE A 39 -3.31 2.48 4.81
CA PHE A 39 -2.03 2.12 5.41
C PHE A 39 -0.95 2.04 4.35
N ARG A 40 0.13 2.74 4.58
CA ARG A 40 1.26 2.81 3.65
C ARG A 40 2.45 2.04 4.20
N ALA A 41 3.06 1.20 3.36
CA ALA A 41 4.30 0.52 3.71
C ALA A 41 5.43 1.52 3.98
N SER A 42 6.36 1.14 4.86
CA SER A 42 7.51 1.97 5.16
C SER A 42 8.49 1.99 3.99
N ARG A 43 8.97 3.17 3.62
CA ARG A 43 10.03 3.33 2.61
C ARG A 43 11.36 2.68 2.99
N TRP A 44 11.56 2.39 4.28
CA TRP A 44 12.76 1.73 4.80
C TRP A 44 12.69 0.20 4.70
N SER A 45 11.51 -0.36 4.34
CA SER A 45 11.38 -1.79 4.12
C SER A 45 11.83 -2.19 2.72
N ARG A 46 12.39 -3.40 2.61
CA ARG A 46 12.88 -3.94 1.34
C ARG A 46 11.73 -3.98 0.30
N GLY A 47 11.99 -3.44 -0.88
CA GLY A 47 11.01 -3.38 -1.98
C GLY A 47 10.10 -2.14 -2.00
N ASN A 48 10.10 -1.31 -0.93
CA ASN A 48 9.22 -0.14 -0.80
C ASN A 48 9.95 1.22 -0.84
N HIS A 49 11.22 1.24 -1.23
CA HIS A 49 12.06 2.43 -1.12
C HIS A 49 11.56 3.63 -1.93
N LEU A 50 11.25 3.42 -3.19
CA LEU A 50 10.82 4.49 -4.11
C LEU A 50 9.29 4.60 -4.17
N LEU A 51 8.62 3.49 -4.36
CA LEU A 51 7.17 3.41 -4.57
C LEU A 51 6.54 2.48 -3.53
N PRO A 52 6.27 2.96 -2.31
CA PRO A 52 5.71 2.13 -1.24
C PRO A 52 4.30 1.66 -1.58
N THR A 53 4.04 0.40 -1.31
CA THR A 53 2.72 -0.21 -1.42
C THR A 53 1.75 0.39 -0.39
N GLN A 54 0.48 0.36 -0.71
CA GLN A 54 -0.59 0.90 0.14
C GLN A 54 -1.73 -0.08 0.24
N VAL A 55 -2.38 -0.10 1.39
CA VAL A 55 -3.56 -0.93 1.65
C VAL A 55 -4.67 -0.04 2.16
N ALA A 56 -5.79 -0.03 1.49
CA ALA A 56 -7.01 0.61 1.96
C ALA A 56 -7.98 -0.46 2.50
N VAL A 57 -8.46 -0.25 3.72
CA VAL A 57 -9.45 -1.12 4.36
C VAL A 57 -10.76 -0.36 4.45
N THR A 58 -11.76 -0.82 3.69
CA THR A 58 -13.11 -0.26 3.68
C THR A 58 -14.11 -1.23 4.32
N PRO A 59 -15.33 -0.79 4.65
CA PRO A 59 -16.36 -1.70 5.19
C PRO A 59 -16.73 -2.87 4.26
N ASP A 60 -16.50 -2.73 2.94
CA ASP A 60 -16.90 -3.72 1.96
C ASP A 60 -15.72 -4.50 1.37
N SER A 61 -14.54 -3.90 1.32
CA SER A 61 -13.41 -4.47 0.60
C SER A 61 -12.06 -4.03 1.16
N ILE A 62 -11.04 -4.81 0.84
CA ILE A 62 -9.63 -4.50 1.06
C ILE A 62 -8.99 -4.30 -0.30
N VAL A 63 -8.34 -3.16 -0.49
CA VAL A 63 -7.66 -2.81 -1.73
C VAL A 63 -6.17 -2.70 -1.47
N HIS A 64 -5.39 -3.56 -2.10
CA HIS A 64 -3.93 -3.53 -2.09
C HIS A 64 -3.43 -2.85 -3.36
N TYR A 65 -2.77 -1.73 -3.20
CA TYR A 65 -2.25 -0.89 -4.28
C TYR A 65 -0.73 -0.95 -4.31
N THR A 66 -0.19 -1.37 -5.43
CA THR A 66 1.26 -1.40 -5.69
C THR A 66 1.55 -0.45 -6.84
N PRO A 67 2.14 0.73 -6.57
CA PRO A 67 2.58 1.62 -7.64
C PRO A 67 3.79 1.01 -8.35
N GLU A 68 3.76 1.01 -9.69
CA GLU A 68 4.85 0.56 -10.55
C GLU A 68 5.41 1.74 -11.36
N TRP A 69 6.62 1.60 -11.95
CA TRP A 69 7.22 2.66 -12.77
C TRP A 69 6.34 3.04 -13.97
N PHE A 70 5.74 2.06 -14.61
CA PHE A 70 4.89 2.22 -15.80
C PHE A 70 3.47 1.70 -15.53
N GLY A 71 2.84 2.17 -14.45
CA GLY A 71 1.48 1.77 -14.16
C GLY A 71 1.18 1.63 -12.68
N LYS A 72 0.20 0.82 -12.39
CA LYS A 72 -0.20 0.43 -11.03
C LYS A 72 -0.75 -0.98 -11.07
N ARG A 73 -0.52 -1.75 -10.01
CA ARG A 73 -1.24 -2.99 -9.74
C ARG A 73 -2.20 -2.74 -8.59
N GLU A 74 -3.43 -3.09 -8.79
CA GLU A 74 -4.48 -2.98 -7.79
C GLU A 74 -5.15 -4.35 -7.64
N GLN A 75 -5.16 -4.86 -6.43
CA GLN A 75 -5.83 -6.11 -6.07
C GLN A 75 -6.88 -5.79 -5.01
N SER A 76 -8.13 -6.10 -5.31
CA SER A 76 -9.25 -5.88 -4.40
C SER A 76 -9.88 -7.19 -4.01
N ILE A 77 -10.18 -7.35 -2.71
CA ILE A 77 -10.87 -8.50 -2.15
C ILE A 77 -12.07 -7.99 -1.33
N HIS A 78 -13.24 -8.54 -1.63
CA HIS A 78 -14.44 -8.27 -0.83
C HIS A 78 -14.29 -8.90 0.56
N LEU A 79 -14.71 -8.20 1.61
CA LEU A 79 -14.58 -8.66 3.00
C LEU A 79 -15.24 -10.00 3.29
N ALA A 80 -16.33 -10.32 2.57
CA ALA A 80 -17.00 -11.63 2.64
C ALA A 80 -16.10 -12.81 2.21
N HIS A 81 -15.07 -12.55 1.40
CA HIS A 81 -14.14 -13.56 0.92
C HIS A 81 -12.84 -13.63 1.73
N VAL A 82 -12.67 -12.81 2.75
CA VAL A 82 -11.52 -12.88 3.65
C VAL A 82 -11.74 -14.02 4.64
N SER A 83 -10.85 -15.02 4.62
CA SER A 83 -10.91 -16.17 5.52
C SER A 83 -10.09 -15.98 6.78
N SER A 84 -8.89 -15.42 6.66
CA SER A 84 -8.02 -15.14 7.80
C SER A 84 -7.13 -13.91 7.56
N VAL A 85 -6.68 -13.29 8.65
CA VAL A 85 -5.71 -12.21 8.64
C VAL A 85 -4.58 -12.55 9.59
N GLU A 86 -3.42 -12.81 9.04
CA GLU A 86 -2.19 -13.10 9.77
C GLU A 86 -1.28 -11.87 9.83
N VAL A 87 -0.66 -11.63 10.96
CA VAL A 87 0.32 -10.54 11.14
C VAL A 87 1.63 -11.13 11.60
N ASP A 88 2.60 -11.14 10.70
CA ASP A 88 3.97 -11.54 10.99
C ASP A 88 4.78 -10.33 11.45
N THR A 89 5.19 -10.32 12.69
CA THR A 89 5.97 -9.23 13.25
C THR A 89 7.45 -9.56 13.26
N ASN A 90 8.22 -8.85 12.46
CA ASN A 90 9.68 -8.89 12.46
C ASN A 90 10.27 -7.80 13.37
N LEU A 91 11.60 -7.70 13.42
CA LEU A 91 12.30 -6.79 14.32
C LEU A 91 11.87 -5.32 14.13
N PHE A 92 11.76 -4.85 12.88
CA PHE A 92 11.46 -3.45 12.56
C PHE A 92 10.10 -3.24 11.90
N PHE A 93 9.64 -4.21 11.10
CA PHE A 93 8.42 -4.12 10.31
C PHE A 93 7.54 -5.33 10.54
N SER A 94 6.28 -5.22 10.12
CA SER A 94 5.33 -6.33 10.09
C SER A 94 4.83 -6.55 8.67
N ASN A 95 4.54 -7.81 8.37
CA ASN A 95 3.84 -8.21 7.16
C ASN A 95 2.42 -8.62 7.55
N VAL A 96 1.47 -8.28 6.70
CA VAL A 96 0.08 -8.72 6.86
C VAL A 96 -0.26 -9.63 5.69
N VAL A 97 -0.69 -10.84 5.99
CA VAL A 97 -1.17 -11.81 5.00
C VAL A 97 -2.68 -11.93 5.16
N ILE A 98 -3.40 -11.65 4.11
CA ILE A 98 -4.86 -11.74 4.06
C ILE A 98 -5.21 -12.91 3.17
N GLU A 99 -5.67 -13.98 3.77
CA GLU A 99 -6.09 -15.18 3.07
C GLU A 99 -7.54 -15.07 2.60
N THR A 100 -7.84 -15.68 1.46
CA THR A 100 -9.14 -15.63 0.83
C THR A 100 -9.79 -17.00 0.76
N SER A 101 -11.10 -17.03 0.96
CA SER A 101 -11.95 -18.17 0.64
C SER A 101 -12.36 -18.07 -0.83
N GLY A 102 -12.15 -19.12 -1.62
CA GLY A 102 -12.60 -19.17 -3.01
C GLY A 102 -11.50 -19.19 -4.08
N GLY A 103 -10.24 -19.48 -3.71
CA GLY A 103 -9.16 -19.74 -4.67
C GLY A 103 -8.48 -18.51 -5.25
N SER A 104 -8.81 -17.31 -4.76
CA SER A 104 -8.03 -16.11 -5.09
C SER A 104 -6.69 -16.13 -4.36
N GLU A 105 -5.65 -15.57 -4.99
CA GLU A 105 -4.35 -15.43 -4.34
C GLU A 105 -4.44 -14.56 -3.08
N PRO A 106 -3.75 -14.97 -1.99
CA PRO A 106 -3.71 -14.15 -0.76
C PRO A 106 -3.03 -12.81 -1.02
N ILE A 107 -3.56 -11.75 -0.41
CA ILE A 107 -2.89 -10.45 -0.41
C ILE A 107 -1.76 -10.46 0.62
N ARG A 108 -0.55 -10.19 0.17
CA ARG A 108 0.65 -10.07 1.01
C ARG A 108 1.10 -8.62 1.09
N CYS A 109 0.90 -8.01 2.25
CA CYS A 109 1.28 -6.62 2.52
C CYS A 109 2.59 -6.61 3.29
N HIS A 110 3.70 -6.25 2.63
CA HIS A 110 5.02 -6.28 3.24
C HIS A 110 5.46 -4.91 3.74
N GLY A 111 6.19 -4.92 4.86
CA GLY A 111 6.93 -3.75 5.32
C GLY A 111 6.10 -2.64 5.95
N HIS A 112 4.98 -2.97 6.57
CA HIS A 112 4.18 -2.02 7.35
C HIS A 112 4.78 -1.79 8.74
N ARG A 113 4.48 -0.66 9.36
CA ARG A 113 4.80 -0.44 10.77
C ARG A 113 3.98 -1.40 11.63
N LYS A 114 4.54 -1.88 12.74
CA LYS A 114 3.85 -2.80 13.65
C LYS A 114 2.47 -2.31 14.07
N ARG A 115 2.36 -1.03 14.41
CA ARG A 115 1.10 -0.40 14.80
C ARG A 115 0.07 -0.43 13.65
N ASP A 116 0.51 -0.14 12.43
CA ASP A 116 -0.36 -0.10 11.25
C ASP A 116 -0.85 -1.51 10.89
N ALA A 117 0.00 -2.53 11.02
CA ALA A 117 -0.38 -3.92 10.79
C ALA A 117 -1.43 -4.43 11.79
N VAL A 118 -1.26 -4.11 13.08
CA VAL A 118 -2.23 -4.44 14.13
C VAL A 118 -3.56 -3.72 13.89
N GLU A 119 -3.50 -2.45 13.52
CA GLU A 119 -4.70 -1.66 13.23
C GLU A 119 -5.43 -2.17 11.98
N MET A 120 -4.71 -2.56 10.91
CA MET A 120 -5.31 -3.22 9.75
C MET A 120 -6.10 -4.47 10.17
N LYS A 121 -5.48 -5.37 10.94
CA LYS A 121 -6.14 -6.58 11.45
C LYS A 121 -7.38 -6.24 12.27
N ARG A 122 -7.29 -5.26 13.16
CA ARG A 122 -8.41 -4.81 14.00
C ARG A 122 -9.58 -4.30 13.17
N LEU A 123 -9.31 -3.47 12.17
CA LEU A 123 -10.33 -2.91 11.29
C LEU A 123 -10.99 -3.98 10.42
N ILE A 124 -10.20 -4.89 9.83
CA ILE A 124 -10.74 -6.00 9.04
C ILE A 124 -11.69 -6.85 9.88
N ASN A 125 -11.26 -7.25 11.09
CA ASN A 125 -12.09 -8.05 11.98
C ASN A 125 -13.36 -7.31 12.42
N LYS A 126 -13.25 -6.00 12.68
CA LYS A 126 -14.40 -5.15 13.01
C LYS A 126 -15.40 -5.13 11.86
N PHE A 127 -14.96 -4.80 10.66
CA PHE A 127 -15.85 -4.73 9.50
C PHE A 127 -16.43 -6.09 9.12
N GLN A 128 -15.70 -7.19 9.29
CA GLN A 128 -16.26 -8.53 9.16
C GLN A 128 -17.34 -8.82 10.21
N SER A 129 -17.09 -8.44 11.45
CA SER A 129 -18.10 -8.60 12.52
C SER A 129 -19.37 -7.80 12.22
N ASP A 130 -19.21 -6.56 11.73
CA ASP A 130 -20.34 -5.71 11.36
C ASP A 130 -21.08 -6.28 10.14
N TYR A 131 -20.37 -6.86 9.17
CA TYR A 131 -20.96 -7.48 7.99
C TYR A 131 -21.75 -8.76 8.32
N TYR A 132 -21.27 -9.60 9.23
CA TYR A 132 -21.90 -10.87 9.61
C TYR A 132 -22.82 -10.75 10.85
N GLY A 133 -22.66 -9.69 11.65
CA GLY A 133 -23.39 -9.50 12.89
C GLY A 133 -24.92 -9.49 12.77
N PRO A 134 -25.52 -8.76 11.83
CA PRO A 134 -26.99 -8.71 11.71
C PRO A 134 -27.62 -10.01 11.20
N LYS A 135 -26.86 -10.81 10.42
CA LYS A 135 -27.38 -12.07 9.84
C LYS A 135 -27.51 -13.21 10.85
N ARG A 136 -26.83 -13.16 12.00
CA ARG A 136 -26.97 -14.18 13.05
C ARG A 136 -28.25 -14.05 13.86
N GLN A 137 -28.88 -12.89 13.90
CA GLN A 137 -30.10 -12.66 14.68
C GLN A 137 -31.39 -12.97 13.90
N SER A 138 -31.34 -13.09 12.57
CA SER A 138 -32.55 -13.40 11.76
C SER A 138 -32.75 -14.90 11.49
N GLY A 139 -31.95 -15.78 12.05
CA GLY A 139 -31.99 -17.23 11.88
C GLY A 139 -32.66 -18.03 13.00
N HIS A 140 -33.23 -17.36 13.99
CA HIS A 140 -34.00 -17.99 15.06
C HIS A 140 -35.39 -17.35 15.19
N VAL A 141 -36.25 -17.74 14.30
CA VAL A 141 -37.71 -17.77 14.54
C VAL A 141 -38.24 -19.06 14.00
#